data_539ba48f2c37591b4da6a38c9707a866
#
_entry.id   539ba48f2c37591b4da6a38c9707a866
#
_cell.length_a   1.000
_cell.length_b   1.000
_cell.length_c   1.000
_cell.angle_alpha   90.00
_cell.angle_beta   90.00
_cell.angle_gamma   90.00
#
_symmetry.space_group_name_H-M   'P 1'
#
loop_
_entity.id
_entity.type
_entity.pdbx_description
1 polymer ?
#
loop_
_entity_poly.entity_id
_entity_poly.type
_entity_poly.pdbx_seq_one_letter_code
_entity_poly.pdbx_strand_id
1 'polypeptide(L)'
;MNKELNDVSLKAETIHASQCSEEGRLILLFDFGGTLDTAGCHWGKFLWYAYKRNGIPVTEEQFREAYVHAERTLGKLPIIQSHDTFLSMLTNKLRIEFEYLLSRGWLSVDKVEAERMQRVLLNDIYEKVKTNMSESRRVLSDLKKNHRLGLVTNFYGNMTVVLEEFDLSSYFETVTESAVVGVRKPDSQIFNLAVKSFDEKAKNVVVIGDSYTKDILPAREIGCHTIWLKGEGWTSEEPTTCVADYVIKNLVELQPILRQYTPL
;
A
#
# COMPACT_ATOMS: atom_id res chain seq x y z
N MET A 1 23.04 -11.57 -35.84
CA MET A 1 21.75 -10.86 -35.98
C MET A 1 21.36 -10.38 -34.56
N ASN A 2 21.84 -9.19 -34.23
CA ASN A 2 21.69 -8.57 -32.92
C ASN A 2 20.29 -7.99 -32.78
N LYS A 3 19.54 -8.41 -31.75
CA LYS A 3 18.35 -7.69 -31.29
C LYS A 3 18.79 -6.69 -30.23
N GLU A 4 18.78 -5.43 -30.64
CA GLU A 4 18.96 -4.28 -29.78
C GLU A 4 17.83 -4.28 -28.73
N LEU A 5 18.22 -4.31 -27.48
CA LEU A 5 17.38 -3.96 -26.34
C LEU A 5 17.14 -2.44 -26.40
N ASN A 6 15.95 -2.04 -26.81
CA ASN A 6 15.53 -0.66 -26.71
C ASN A 6 15.47 -0.24 -25.24
N ASP A 7 16.46 0.50 -24.88
CA ASP A 7 16.53 1.30 -23.64
C ASP A 7 15.44 2.38 -23.73
N VAL A 8 14.31 2.16 -23.07
CA VAL A 8 13.24 3.17 -22.94
C VAL A 8 13.70 4.16 -21.89
N SER A 9 14.61 5.04 -22.29
CA SER A 9 14.90 6.27 -21.56
C SER A 9 13.65 7.13 -21.57
N LEU A 10 12.86 7.05 -20.48
CA LEU A 10 11.78 7.99 -20.19
C LEU A 10 12.40 9.38 -20.07
N LYS A 11 12.09 10.26 -21.02
CA LYS A 11 12.45 11.68 -20.92
C LYS A 11 11.78 12.24 -19.67
N ALA A 12 12.59 12.51 -18.65
CA ALA A 12 12.19 13.32 -17.52
C ALA A 12 11.93 14.73 -18.05
N GLU A 13 10.66 15.09 -18.22
CA GLU A 13 10.30 16.50 -18.26
C GLU A 13 10.62 17.06 -16.88
N THR A 14 11.57 17.95 -16.84
CA THR A 14 12.01 18.61 -15.59
C THR A 14 10.81 19.29 -14.99
N ILE A 15 10.35 18.80 -13.85
CA ILE A 15 9.31 19.45 -13.07
C ILE A 15 9.94 20.75 -12.57
N HIS A 16 9.58 21.88 -13.19
CA HIS A 16 9.98 23.16 -12.67
C HIS A 16 9.25 23.40 -11.35
N ALA A 17 10.00 23.37 -10.25
CA ALA A 17 9.54 23.74 -8.93
C ALA A 17 9.16 25.23 -8.92
N SER A 18 7.93 25.52 -9.36
CA SER A 18 7.36 26.85 -9.21
C SER A 18 6.61 26.90 -7.89
N GLN A 19 7.24 27.50 -6.89
CA GLN A 19 6.74 27.85 -5.56
C GLN A 19 6.49 26.63 -4.64
N CYS A 20 7.57 26.19 -3.98
CA CYS A 20 7.47 25.51 -2.69
C CYS A 20 6.75 26.41 -1.67
N SER A 21 6.00 25.80 -0.73
CA SER A 21 5.55 26.42 0.52
C SER A 21 6.71 27.17 1.21
N GLU A 22 6.42 28.13 2.08
CA GLU A 22 7.38 29.06 2.69
C GLU A 22 8.70 28.46 3.26
N GLU A 23 8.82 27.12 3.31
CA GLU A 23 10.01 26.40 3.76
C GLU A 23 10.65 25.47 2.70
N GLY A 24 10.18 25.43 1.45
CA GLY A 24 10.76 24.55 0.41
C GLY A 24 10.47 23.05 0.60
N ARG A 25 9.59 22.68 1.53
CA ARG A 25 9.27 21.28 1.85
C ARG A 25 8.13 20.75 0.98
N LEU A 26 8.36 19.62 0.30
CA LEU A 26 7.31 18.90 -0.41
C LEU A 26 6.38 18.20 0.59
N ILE A 27 5.12 17.99 0.18
CA ILE A 27 4.20 17.08 0.83
C ILE A 27 4.27 15.74 0.12
N LEU A 28 4.52 14.69 0.89
CA LEU A 28 4.57 13.32 0.40
C LEU A 28 3.37 12.56 0.98
N LEU A 29 2.45 12.14 0.12
CA LEU A 29 1.30 11.33 0.49
C LEU A 29 1.60 9.86 0.15
N PHE A 30 1.68 9.03 1.16
CA PHE A 30 1.92 7.61 1.01
C PHE A 30 0.61 6.81 1.03
N ASP A 31 0.51 5.79 0.19
CA ASP A 31 -0.37 4.67 0.45
C ASP A 31 0.24 3.76 1.53
N PHE A 32 -0.60 2.95 2.20
CA PHE A 32 -0.17 2.02 3.22
C PHE A 32 -0.06 0.60 2.67
N GLY A 33 -1.20 0.03 2.25
CA GLY A 33 -1.32 -1.40 1.93
C GLY A 33 -0.80 -1.76 0.55
N GLY A 34 0.30 -2.48 0.48
CA GLY A 34 1.05 -2.72 -0.76
C GLY A 34 2.31 -1.86 -0.83
N THR A 35 2.27 -0.69 -0.25
CA THR A 35 3.34 0.31 -0.33
C THR A 35 4.31 0.21 0.86
N LEU A 36 3.82 0.45 2.07
CA LEU A 36 4.67 0.45 3.27
C LEU A 36 4.83 -0.93 3.89
N ASP A 37 3.80 -1.77 3.81
CA ASP A 37 3.71 -3.04 4.53
C ASP A 37 4.20 -4.26 3.74
N THR A 38 4.11 -4.23 2.40
CA THR A 38 4.51 -5.36 1.56
C THR A 38 5.56 -5.02 0.50
N ALA A 39 6.14 -3.80 0.55
CA ALA A 39 7.23 -3.36 -0.31
C ALA A 39 6.92 -3.49 -1.82
N GLY A 40 5.73 -3.07 -2.24
CA GLY A 40 5.27 -3.10 -3.63
C GLY A 40 4.58 -4.41 -4.04
N CYS A 41 4.56 -5.43 -3.21
CA CYS A 41 3.86 -6.66 -3.50
C CYS A 41 2.36 -6.54 -3.17
N HIS A 42 1.49 -6.76 -4.15
CA HIS A 42 0.05 -6.76 -3.91
C HIS A 42 -0.35 -7.77 -2.82
N TRP A 43 -1.23 -7.39 -1.89
CA TRP A 43 -1.62 -8.21 -0.73
C TRP A 43 -2.07 -9.62 -1.09
N GLY A 44 -2.83 -9.79 -2.17
CA GLY A 44 -3.23 -11.12 -2.63
C GLY A 44 -2.04 -12.01 -3.01
N LYS A 45 -1.00 -11.45 -3.65
CA LYS A 45 0.23 -12.19 -3.97
C LYS A 45 1.05 -12.49 -2.72
N PHE A 46 1.18 -11.48 -1.85
CA PHE A 46 1.91 -11.62 -0.60
C PHE A 46 1.34 -12.75 0.29
N LEU A 47 0.00 -12.81 0.43
CA LEU A 47 -0.70 -13.88 1.12
C LEU A 47 -0.55 -15.23 0.39
N TRP A 48 -0.73 -15.25 -0.93
CA TRP A 48 -0.57 -16.48 -1.70
C TRP A 48 0.81 -17.12 -1.50
N TYR A 49 1.86 -16.30 -1.49
CA TYR A 49 3.21 -16.80 -1.21
C TYR A 49 3.36 -17.35 0.21
N ALA A 50 2.67 -16.75 1.18
CA ALA A 50 2.63 -17.31 2.54
C ALA A 50 1.90 -18.66 2.58
N TYR A 51 0.75 -18.78 1.91
CA TYR A 51 0.03 -20.05 1.78
C TYR A 51 0.93 -21.15 1.21
N LYS A 52 1.64 -20.85 0.12
CA LYS A 52 2.59 -21.80 -0.51
C LYS A 52 3.73 -22.19 0.43
N ARG A 53 4.38 -21.21 1.06
CA ARG A 53 5.52 -21.48 1.97
C ARG A 53 5.12 -22.33 3.15
N ASN A 54 3.90 -22.19 3.63
CA ASN A 54 3.39 -22.93 4.78
C ASN A 54 2.65 -24.22 4.38
N GLY A 55 2.68 -24.59 3.10
CA GLY A 55 2.11 -25.84 2.61
C GLY A 55 0.60 -25.97 2.78
N ILE A 56 -0.16 -24.84 2.71
CA ILE A 56 -1.61 -24.90 2.76
C ILE A 56 -2.12 -25.57 1.48
N PRO A 57 -2.83 -26.71 1.57
CA PRO A 57 -3.14 -27.57 0.42
C PRO A 57 -4.35 -27.07 -0.39
N VAL A 58 -4.21 -25.90 -1.00
CA VAL A 58 -5.21 -25.28 -1.88
C VAL A 58 -4.56 -24.80 -3.16
N THR A 59 -5.34 -24.69 -4.25
CA THR A 59 -4.84 -24.09 -5.50
C THR A 59 -4.85 -22.57 -5.43
N GLU A 60 -4.15 -21.92 -6.37
CA GLU A 60 -4.16 -20.45 -6.44
C GLU A 60 -5.56 -19.90 -6.69
N GLU A 61 -6.36 -20.55 -7.53
CA GLU A 61 -7.74 -20.14 -7.82
C GLU A 61 -8.62 -20.21 -6.56
N GLN A 62 -8.53 -21.30 -5.80
CA GLN A 62 -9.28 -21.47 -4.54
C GLN A 62 -8.88 -20.42 -3.52
N PHE A 63 -7.58 -20.16 -3.38
CA PHE A 63 -7.08 -19.09 -2.54
C PHE A 63 -7.61 -17.71 -3.00
N ARG A 64 -7.56 -17.42 -4.32
CA ARG A 64 -8.03 -16.13 -4.86
C ARG A 64 -9.50 -15.89 -4.55
N GLU A 65 -10.34 -16.91 -4.65
CA GLU A 65 -11.76 -16.79 -4.28
C GLU A 65 -11.94 -16.53 -2.78
N ALA A 66 -11.20 -17.23 -1.92
CA ALA A 66 -11.25 -17.04 -0.47
C ALA A 66 -10.75 -15.64 -0.08
N TYR A 67 -9.65 -15.18 -0.66
CA TYR A 67 -9.11 -13.84 -0.46
C TYR A 67 -10.15 -12.75 -0.85
N VAL A 68 -10.72 -12.84 -2.05
CA VAL A 68 -11.74 -11.87 -2.51
C VAL A 68 -12.98 -11.92 -1.62
N HIS A 69 -13.39 -13.11 -1.16
CA HIS A 69 -14.49 -13.26 -0.21
C HIS A 69 -14.19 -12.55 1.11
N ALA A 70 -12.99 -12.73 1.67
CA ALA A 70 -12.58 -12.07 2.91
C ALA A 70 -12.53 -10.55 2.76
N GLU A 71 -11.92 -10.03 1.68
CA GLU A 71 -11.89 -8.58 1.40
C GLU A 71 -13.29 -7.97 1.32
N ARG A 72 -14.20 -8.62 0.60
CA ARG A 72 -15.60 -8.15 0.46
C ARG A 72 -16.36 -8.21 1.79
N THR A 73 -16.10 -9.24 2.59
CA THR A 73 -16.73 -9.43 3.90
C THR A 73 -16.28 -8.35 4.87
N LEU A 74 -14.97 -8.13 5.00
CA LEU A 74 -14.37 -7.09 5.84
C LEU A 74 -14.75 -5.67 5.40
N GLY A 75 -14.90 -5.45 4.09
CA GLY A 75 -15.32 -4.15 3.55
C GLY A 75 -16.81 -3.84 3.71
N LYS A 76 -17.67 -4.84 3.97
CA LYS A 76 -19.13 -4.68 4.10
C LYS A 76 -19.62 -4.77 5.53
N LEU A 77 -18.99 -5.61 6.33
CA LEU A 77 -19.43 -5.88 7.70
C LEU A 77 -18.48 -5.19 8.70
N PRO A 78 -18.99 -4.67 9.81
CA PRO A 78 -18.20 -3.99 10.83
C PRO A 78 -17.46 -5.01 11.72
N ILE A 79 -16.70 -5.91 11.10
CA ILE A 79 -15.91 -6.95 11.81
C ILE A 79 -14.68 -6.31 12.44
N ILE A 80 -14.00 -5.45 11.68
CA ILE A 80 -12.84 -4.71 12.18
C ILE A 80 -13.33 -3.46 12.92
N GLN A 81 -12.88 -3.30 14.14
CA GLN A 81 -13.22 -2.18 15.01
C GLN A 81 -12.08 -1.16 15.02
N SER A 82 -12.38 0.10 15.33
CA SER A 82 -11.40 1.20 15.34
C SER A 82 -10.20 0.99 16.30
N HIS A 83 -10.36 0.10 17.27
CA HIS A 83 -9.30 -0.27 18.24
C HIS A 83 -8.55 -1.55 17.89
N ASP A 84 -8.89 -2.21 16.76
CA ASP A 84 -8.20 -3.43 16.35
C ASP A 84 -6.79 -3.12 15.84
N THR A 85 -5.84 -3.92 16.29
CA THR A 85 -4.47 -3.92 15.79
C THR A 85 -4.41 -4.52 14.38
N PHE A 86 -3.30 -4.33 13.70
CA PHE A 86 -3.03 -5.01 12.43
C PHE A 86 -3.04 -6.55 12.60
N LEU A 87 -2.46 -7.04 13.70
CA LEU A 87 -2.48 -8.46 14.03
C LEU A 87 -3.92 -8.98 14.20
N SER A 88 -4.79 -8.23 14.91
CA SER A 88 -6.20 -8.59 15.09
C SER A 88 -6.95 -8.60 13.74
N MET A 89 -6.75 -7.57 12.93
CA MET A 89 -7.32 -7.47 11.58
C MET A 89 -6.89 -8.65 10.70
N LEU A 90 -5.59 -8.97 10.67
CA LEU A 90 -5.06 -10.08 9.89
C LEU A 90 -5.59 -11.44 10.39
N THR A 91 -5.74 -11.61 11.71
CA THR A 91 -6.36 -12.79 12.31
C THR A 91 -7.79 -12.99 11.81
N ASN A 92 -8.60 -11.93 11.82
CA ASN A 92 -9.98 -11.96 11.29
C ASN A 92 -10.01 -12.29 9.80
N LYS A 93 -9.12 -11.70 9.00
CA LYS A 93 -9.01 -11.98 7.58
C LYS A 93 -8.72 -13.44 7.30
N LEU A 94 -7.69 -14.01 7.92
CA LEU A 94 -7.32 -15.42 7.75
C LEU A 94 -8.42 -16.37 8.23
N ARG A 95 -9.11 -16.02 9.33
CA ARG A 95 -10.26 -16.80 9.81
C ARG A 95 -11.35 -16.87 8.74
N ILE A 96 -11.72 -15.75 8.11
CA ILE A 96 -12.75 -15.70 7.07
C ILE A 96 -12.30 -16.49 5.83
N GLU A 97 -11.04 -16.37 5.42
CA GLU A 97 -10.48 -17.14 4.30
C GLU A 97 -10.57 -18.65 4.56
N PHE A 98 -10.16 -19.10 5.74
CA PHE A 98 -10.20 -20.52 6.11
C PHE A 98 -11.64 -21.05 6.27
N GLU A 99 -12.54 -20.30 6.89
CA GLU A 99 -13.97 -20.64 6.97
C GLU A 99 -14.57 -20.82 5.57
N TYR A 100 -14.23 -19.94 4.63
CA TYR A 100 -14.65 -20.08 3.25
C TYR A 100 -14.08 -21.32 2.57
N LEU A 101 -12.76 -21.58 2.68
CA LEU A 101 -12.12 -22.75 2.09
C LEU A 101 -12.70 -24.07 2.63
N LEU A 102 -12.95 -24.15 3.94
CA LEU A 102 -13.59 -25.30 4.59
C LEU A 102 -15.02 -25.48 4.11
N SER A 103 -15.82 -24.41 4.04
CA SER A 103 -17.20 -24.46 3.61
C SER A 103 -17.37 -24.91 2.15
N ARG A 104 -16.37 -24.61 1.32
CA ARG A 104 -16.32 -25.06 -0.10
C ARG A 104 -15.80 -26.49 -0.26
N GLY A 105 -15.33 -27.13 0.82
CA GLY A 105 -14.68 -28.44 0.77
C GLY A 105 -13.32 -28.43 0.07
N TRP A 106 -12.71 -27.26 -0.10
CA TRP A 106 -11.39 -27.10 -0.74
C TRP A 106 -10.23 -27.31 0.22
N LEU A 107 -10.48 -27.15 1.51
CA LEU A 107 -9.56 -27.51 2.58
C LEU A 107 -10.21 -28.63 3.41
N SER A 108 -9.64 -29.85 3.30
CA SER A 108 -10.17 -31.05 3.97
C SER A 108 -9.31 -31.39 5.19
N VAL A 109 -9.45 -30.60 6.25
CA VAL A 109 -8.76 -30.80 7.54
C VAL A 109 -9.77 -30.63 8.68
N ASP A 110 -9.46 -31.18 9.84
CA ASP A 110 -10.27 -30.94 11.03
C ASP A 110 -10.05 -29.52 11.59
N LYS A 111 -10.87 -29.14 12.56
CA LYS A 111 -10.83 -27.81 13.17
C LYS A 111 -9.48 -27.52 13.83
N VAL A 112 -8.89 -28.49 14.51
CA VAL A 112 -7.63 -28.32 15.26
C VAL A 112 -6.48 -28.05 14.27
N GLU A 113 -6.45 -28.79 13.18
CA GLU A 113 -5.44 -28.60 12.16
C GLU A 113 -5.63 -27.28 11.39
N ALA A 114 -6.87 -26.89 11.08
CA ALA A 114 -7.17 -25.59 10.48
C ALA A 114 -6.68 -24.43 11.37
N GLU A 115 -6.95 -24.48 12.68
CA GLU A 115 -6.49 -23.46 13.63
C GLU A 115 -4.95 -23.46 13.76
N ARG A 116 -4.31 -24.61 13.69
CA ARG A 116 -2.83 -24.71 13.66
C ARG A 116 -2.26 -24.03 12.41
N MET A 117 -2.81 -24.35 11.24
CA MET A 117 -2.41 -23.76 9.97
C MET A 117 -2.58 -22.25 9.99
N GLN A 118 -3.71 -21.74 10.47
CA GLN A 118 -3.96 -20.30 10.59
C GLN A 118 -2.92 -19.61 11.48
N ARG A 119 -2.57 -20.19 12.64
CA ARG A 119 -1.56 -19.60 13.54
C ARG A 119 -0.18 -19.54 12.90
N VAL A 120 0.24 -20.60 12.21
CA VAL A 120 1.53 -20.64 11.53
C VAL A 120 1.58 -19.60 10.42
N LEU A 121 0.52 -19.53 9.62
CA LEU A 121 0.38 -18.58 8.53
C LEU A 121 0.34 -17.13 9.03
N LEU A 122 -0.45 -16.86 10.06
CA LEU A 122 -0.53 -15.55 10.71
C LEU A 122 0.85 -15.06 11.16
N ASN A 123 1.60 -15.92 11.85
CA ASN A 123 2.94 -15.58 12.32
C ASN A 123 3.91 -15.30 11.17
N ASP A 124 3.93 -16.13 10.13
CA ASP A 124 4.79 -15.94 8.95
C ASP A 124 4.51 -14.61 8.25
N ILE A 125 3.23 -14.28 8.06
CA ILE A 125 2.81 -13.03 7.39
C ILE A 125 3.17 -11.83 8.28
N TYR A 126 2.82 -11.88 9.56
CA TYR A 126 3.01 -10.77 10.48
C TYR A 126 4.49 -10.41 10.67
N GLU A 127 5.37 -11.42 10.82
CA GLU A 127 6.81 -11.19 10.93
C GLU A 127 7.41 -10.58 9.67
N LYS A 128 6.93 -10.98 8.48
CA LYS A 128 7.34 -10.34 7.22
C LYS A 128 6.88 -8.90 7.11
N VAL A 129 5.63 -8.61 7.52
CA VAL A 129 5.11 -7.24 7.57
C VAL A 129 5.95 -6.39 8.53
N LYS A 130 6.28 -6.89 9.72
CA LYS A 130 7.15 -6.18 10.68
C LYS A 130 8.52 -5.86 10.08
N THR A 131 9.09 -6.78 9.32
CA THR A 131 10.36 -6.56 8.62
C THR A 131 10.23 -5.42 7.62
N ASN A 132 9.23 -5.45 6.74
CA ASN A 132 8.98 -4.39 5.76
C ASN A 132 8.70 -3.05 6.43
N MET A 133 7.92 -3.04 7.52
CA MET A 133 7.65 -1.82 8.29
C MET A 133 8.91 -1.22 8.91
N SER A 134 9.85 -2.05 9.35
CA SER A 134 11.14 -1.57 9.85
C SER A 134 11.94 -0.86 8.74
N GLU A 135 11.92 -1.38 7.53
CA GLU A 135 12.57 -0.76 6.37
C GLU A 135 11.85 0.54 5.96
N SER A 136 10.53 0.51 5.87
CA SER A 136 9.70 1.69 5.57
C SER A 136 9.93 2.80 6.61
N ARG A 137 10.00 2.47 7.89
CA ARG A 137 10.29 3.42 8.97
C ARG A 137 11.63 4.13 8.79
N ARG A 138 12.67 3.44 8.33
CA ARG A 138 13.97 4.08 8.04
C ARG A 138 13.83 5.13 6.95
N VAL A 139 13.14 4.80 5.84
CA VAL A 139 12.90 5.74 4.74
C VAL A 139 12.07 6.92 5.20
N LEU A 140 10.95 6.69 5.91
CA LEU A 140 10.09 7.75 6.44
C LEU A 140 10.84 8.66 7.41
N SER A 141 11.71 8.10 8.27
CA SER A 141 12.53 8.87 9.20
C SER A 141 13.47 9.86 8.48
N ASP A 142 14.04 9.44 7.37
CA ASP A 142 14.91 10.32 6.59
C ASP A 142 14.13 11.36 5.80
N LEU A 143 13.00 10.98 5.20
CA LEU A 143 12.15 11.89 4.42
C LEU A 143 11.52 12.98 5.29
N LYS A 144 11.10 12.63 6.51
CA LYS A 144 10.49 13.58 7.46
C LYS A 144 11.41 14.75 7.85
N LYS A 145 12.73 14.60 7.72
CA LYS A 145 13.68 15.69 8.01
C LYS A 145 13.49 16.89 7.09
N ASN A 146 13.07 16.64 5.83
CA ASN A 146 13.00 17.66 4.78
C ASN A 146 11.62 17.79 4.13
N HIS A 147 10.66 16.93 4.47
CA HIS A 147 9.34 16.87 3.85
C HIS A 147 8.25 16.70 4.89
N ARG A 148 7.03 17.09 4.54
CA ARG A 148 5.81 16.84 5.32
C ARG A 148 5.19 15.55 4.81
N LEU A 149 4.83 14.64 5.71
CA LEU A 149 4.33 13.33 5.33
C LEU A 149 2.86 13.18 5.72
N GLY A 150 2.06 12.62 4.81
CA GLY A 150 0.68 12.20 5.05
C GLY A 150 0.42 10.79 4.54
N LEU A 151 -0.66 10.19 5.02
CA LEU A 151 -1.11 8.87 4.60
C LEU A 151 -2.46 8.95 3.92
N VAL A 152 -2.63 8.23 2.80
CA VAL A 152 -3.92 8.09 2.09
C VAL A 152 -4.16 6.62 1.81
N THR A 153 -5.11 6.02 2.50
CA THR A 153 -5.29 4.57 2.43
C THR A 153 -6.74 4.12 2.33
N ASN A 154 -6.96 3.00 1.61
CA ASN A 154 -8.20 2.24 1.71
C ASN A 154 -8.05 1.23 2.85
N PHE A 155 -8.63 1.56 4.02
CA PHE A 155 -8.52 0.70 5.19
C PHE A 155 -9.86 0.61 5.95
N TYR A 156 -9.88 0.01 7.14
CA TYR A 156 -11.10 -0.43 7.82
C TYR A 156 -11.56 0.48 8.99
N GLY A 157 -10.92 1.64 9.20
CA GLY A 157 -11.23 2.59 10.29
C GLY A 157 -10.32 2.45 11.52
N ASN A 158 -9.28 1.64 11.43
CA ASN A 158 -8.35 1.36 12.53
C ASN A 158 -6.90 1.78 12.24
N MET A 159 -6.67 2.60 11.22
CA MET A 159 -5.31 2.95 10.77
C MET A 159 -4.48 3.63 11.87
N THR A 160 -5.09 4.43 12.73
CA THR A 160 -4.38 5.06 13.86
C THR A 160 -3.72 4.01 14.77
N VAL A 161 -4.47 2.96 15.15
CA VAL A 161 -3.96 1.88 16.00
C VAL A 161 -2.89 1.06 15.27
N VAL A 162 -3.07 0.82 13.97
CA VAL A 162 -2.08 0.14 13.13
C VAL A 162 -0.77 0.93 13.05
N LEU A 163 -0.83 2.26 12.90
CA LEU A 163 0.37 3.10 12.90
C LEU A 163 1.07 3.10 14.26
N GLU A 164 0.33 3.06 15.36
CA GLU A 164 0.89 2.91 16.70
C GLU A 164 1.59 1.55 16.87
N GLU A 165 0.96 0.45 16.42
CA GLU A 165 1.51 -0.91 16.52
C GLU A 165 2.89 -1.04 15.84
N PHE A 166 3.11 -0.29 14.74
CA PHE A 166 4.36 -0.31 13.98
C PHE A 166 5.29 0.89 14.24
N ASP A 167 5.03 1.68 15.28
CA ASP A 167 5.79 2.90 15.61
C ASP A 167 5.85 3.92 14.44
N LEU A 168 4.77 4.06 13.68
CA LEU A 168 4.70 4.94 12.51
C LEU A 168 3.90 6.23 12.75
N SER A 169 3.13 6.35 13.82
CA SER A 169 2.23 7.48 14.08
C SER A 169 2.93 8.82 14.03
N SER A 170 4.16 8.88 14.54
CA SER A 170 4.92 10.14 14.60
C SER A 170 5.41 10.64 13.24
N TYR A 171 5.36 9.85 12.19
CA TYR A 171 5.86 10.26 10.87
C TYR A 171 4.84 11.07 10.08
N PHE A 172 3.55 10.79 10.24
CA PHE A 172 2.49 11.39 9.44
C PHE A 172 1.81 12.54 10.17
N GLU A 173 1.69 13.69 9.49
CA GLU A 173 0.95 14.84 10.01
C GLU A 173 -0.56 14.64 9.84
N THR A 174 -0.97 13.94 8.78
CA THR A 174 -2.38 13.65 8.49
C THR A 174 -2.55 12.22 8.03
N VAL A 175 -3.71 11.63 8.34
CA VAL A 175 -4.14 10.31 7.89
C VAL A 175 -5.51 10.45 7.25
N THR A 176 -5.60 10.17 5.97
CA THR A 176 -6.85 10.15 5.21
C THR A 176 -7.22 8.69 4.93
N GLU A 177 -8.08 8.15 5.76
CA GLU A 177 -8.51 6.76 5.71
C GLU A 177 -9.92 6.64 5.12
N SER A 178 -10.09 5.77 4.12
CA SER A 178 -11.35 5.66 3.35
C SER A 178 -12.59 5.38 4.22
N ALA A 179 -12.47 4.53 5.23
CA ALA A 179 -13.58 4.19 6.12
C ALA A 179 -13.98 5.37 7.03
N VAL A 180 -13.05 6.29 7.31
CA VAL A 180 -13.30 7.48 8.14
C VAL A 180 -13.90 8.61 7.31
N VAL A 181 -13.36 8.86 6.10
CA VAL A 181 -13.80 9.99 5.27
C VAL A 181 -14.97 9.65 4.35
N GLY A 182 -15.37 8.38 4.25
CA GLY A 182 -16.48 7.93 3.42
C GLY A 182 -16.19 7.90 1.90
N VAL A 183 -14.96 8.18 1.49
CA VAL A 183 -14.48 8.16 0.09
C VAL A 183 -13.30 7.22 -0.01
N ARG A 184 -13.24 6.42 -1.07
CA ARG A 184 -12.16 5.43 -1.24
C ARG A 184 -11.53 5.49 -2.61
N LYS A 185 -10.24 5.19 -2.70
CA LYS A 185 -9.53 4.99 -3.98
C LYS A 185 -10.24 3.89 -4.81
N PRO A 186 -10.43 4.09 -6.12
CA PRO A 186 -9.79 5.05 -6.99
C PRO A 186 -10.50 6.41 -7.15
N ASP A 187 -11.50 6.75 -6.31
CA ASP A 187 -12.10 8.08 -6.36
C ASP A 187 -11.05 9.13 -5.97
N SER A 188 -10.76 10.05 -6.90
CA SER A 188 -9.76 11.11 -6.72
C SER A 188 -10.08 12.10 -5.59
N GLN A 189 -11.34 12.14 -5.14
CA GLN A 189 -11.75 12.98 -4.01
C GLN A 189 -11.01 12.64 -2.71
N ILE A 190 -10.57 11.39 -2.51
CA ILE A 190 -9.81 11.04 -1.32
C ILE A 190 -8.46 11.79 -1.28
N PHE A 191 -7.81 11.96 -2.44
CA PHE A 191 -6.58 12.74 -2.54
C PHE A 191 -6.82 14.24 -2.39
N ASN A 192 -7.95 14.76 -2.92
CA ASN A 192 -8.36 16.14 -2.68
C ASN A 192 -8.53 16.43 -1.17
N LEU A 193 -9.13 15.50 -0.41
CA LEU A 193 -9.26 15.63 1.04
C LEU A 193 -7.89 15.65 1.72
N ALA A 194 -6.98 14.76 1.33
CA ALA A 194 -5.63 14.71 1.86
C ALA A 194 -4.83 15.98 1.54
N VAL A 195 -4.88 16.49 0.31
CA VAL A 195 -4.21 17.75 -0.07
C VAL A 195 -4.74 18.92 0.75
N LYS A 196 -6.06 19.03 0.90
CA LYS A 196 -6.70 20.07 1.71
C LYS A 196 -6.29 20.03 3.19
N SER A 197 -6.03 18.85 3.75
CA SER A 197 -5.61 18.74 5.16
C SER A 197 -4.23 19.35 5.44
N PHE A 198 -3.44 19.60 4.40
CA PHE A 198 -2.15 20.29 4.46
C PHE A 198 -2.24 21.79 4.15
N ASP A 199 -3.44 22.29 3.79
CA ASP A 199 -3.65 23.65 3.29
C ASP A 199 -2.78 23.99 2.06
N GLU A 200 -2.65 23.01 1.15
CA GLU A 200 -1.75 23.08 0.01
C GLU A 200 -2.46 22.83 -1.33
N LYS A 201 -1.74 23.08 -2.42
CA LYS A 201 -2.19 22.81 -3.79
C LYS A 201 -1.65 21.48 -4.26
N ALA A 202 -2.44 20.76 -5.04
CA ALA A 202 -2.07 19.44 -5.58
C ALA A 202 -0.68 19.41 -6.27
N LYS A 203 -0.32 20.47 -6.99
CA LYS A 203 0.98 20.61 -7.67
C LYS A 203 2.21 20.61 -6.74
N ASN A 204 2.02 20.81 -5.44
CA ASN A 204 3.08 20.79 -4.42
C ASN A 204 3.12 19.44 -3.67
N VAL A 205 2.33 18.47 -4.12
CA VAL A 205 2.15 17.18 -3.48
C VAL A 205 2.65 16.06 -4.38
N VAL A 206 3.38 15.13 -3.80
CA VAL A 206 3.84 13.90 -4.46
C VAL A 206 3.12 12.72 -3.81
N VAL A 207 2.42 11.92 -4.59
CA VAL A 207 1.76 10.68 -4.15
C VAL A 207 2.66 9.50 -4.45
N ILE A 208 2.87 8.65 -3.45
CA ILE A 208 3.67 7.43 -3.55
C ILE A 208 2.75 6.23 -3.24
N GLY A 209 2.61 5.30 -4.18
CA GLY A 209 1.76 4.12 -4.01
C GLY A 209 2.15 2.99 -4.96
N ASP A 210 1.70 1.76 -4.63
CA ASP A 210 1.96 0.57 -5.44
C ASP A 210 0.92 0.34 -6.53
N SER A 211 -0.30 0.85 -6.34
CA SER A 211 -1.40 0.61 -7.28
C SER A 211 -1.51 1.69 -8.34
N TYR A 212 -1.19 1.34 -9.59
CA TYR A 212 -1.33 2.27 -10.71
C TYR A 212 -2.74 2.86 -10.83
N THR A 213 -3.77 2.02 -10.68
CA THR A 213 -5.17 2.42 -10.85
C THR A 213 -5.77 3.11 -9.61
N LYS A 214 -5.29 2.79 -8.39
CA LYS A 214 -5.85 3.34 -7.15
C LYS A 214 -5.06 4.52 -6.60
N ASP A 215 -3.76 4.63 -6.92
CA ASP A 215 -2.91 5.70 -6.40
C ASP A 215 -2.48 6.66 -7.49
N ILE A 216 -1.91 6.15 -8.58
CA ILE A 216 -1.25 6.99 -9.60
C ILE A 216 -2.27 7.74 -10.45
N LEU A 217 -3.22 7.03 -11.06
CA LEU A 217 -4.22 7.68 -11.94
C LEU A 217 -5.04 8.74 -11.22
N PRO A 218 -5.68 8.46 -10.06
CA PRO A 218 -6.51 9.46 -9.39
C PRO A 218 -5.72 10.62 -8.78
N ALA A 219 -4.46 10.42 -8.38
CA ALA A 219 -3.60 11.50 -7.93
C ALA A 219 -3.20 12.43 -9.08
N ARG A 220 -2.90 11.88 -10.25
CA ARG A 220 -2.63 12.66 -11.48
C ARG A 220 -3.85 13.45 -11.94
N GLU A 221 -5.04 12.88 -11.84
CA GLU A 221 -6.29 13.54 -12.21
C GLU A 221 -6.48 14.89 -11.49
N ILE A 222 -6.09 14.98 -10.22
CA ILE A 222 -6.19 16.23 -9.44
C ILE A 222 -4.94 17.12 -9.54
N GLY A 223 -3.93 16.72 -10.32
CA GLY A 223 -2.71 17.49 -10.56
C GLY A 223 -1.58 17.28 -9.55
N CYS A 224 -1.59 16.20 -8.77
CA CYS A 224 -0.44 15.80 -7.97
C CYS A 224 0.68 15.20 -8.84
N HIS A 225 1.91 15.31 -8.35
CA HIS A 225 3.02 14.49 -8.83
C HIS A 225 2.88 13.07 -8.29
N THR A 226 3.48 12.10 -8.99
CA THR A 226 3.30 10.71 -8.65
C THR A 226 4.58 9.91 -8.79
N ILE A 227 4.84 9.05 -7.82
CA ILE A 227 5.91 8.05 -7.85
C ILE A 227 5.28 6.68 -7.67
N TRP A 228 5.35 5.85 -8.70
CA TRP A 228 4.80 4.51 -8.68
C TRP A 228 5.82 3.52 -8.14
N LEU A 229 5.53 2.92 -6.97
CA LEU A 229 6.27 1.78 -6.44
C LEU A 229 5.83 0.52 -7.20
N LYS A 230 6.47 0.26 -8.33
CA LYS A 230 6.13 -0.85 -9.21
C LYS A 230 6.72 -2.16 -8.70
N GLY A 231 5.91 -2.90 -7.97
CA GLY A 231 6.21 -4.25 -7.52
C GLY A 231 5.40 -5.32 -8.24
N GLU A 232 5.08 -6.39 -7.55
CA GLU A 232 4.31 -7.50 -8.10
C GLU A 232 2.80 -7.28 -7.93
N GLY A 233 2.11 -6.97 -9.03
CA GLY A 233 0.67 -6.73 -9.07
C GLY A 233 -0.19 -7.98 -8.88
N TRP A 234 -1.50 -7.78 -8.65
CA TRP A 234 -2.49 -8.86 -8.58
C TRP A 234 -2.65 -9.62 -9.89
N THR A 235 -2.59 -8.90 -10.99
CA THR A 235 -2.59 -9.44 -12.35
C THR A 235 -1.28 -9.09 -13.04
N SER A 236 -0.99 -9.76 -14.14
CA SER A 236 0.16 -9.46 -15.01
C SER A 236 -0.11 -8.32 -15.99
N GLU A 237 -1.25 -7.66 -15.88
CA GLU A 237 -1.62 -6.55 -16.76
C GLU A 237 -0.76 -5.33 -16.46
N GLU A 238 -0.10 -4.82 -17.49
CA GLU A 238 0.70 -3.62 -17.44
C GLU A 238 -0.06 -2.47 -18.13
N PRO A 239 0.04 -1.24 -17.62
CA PRO A 239 -0.53 -0.11 -18.30
C PRO A 239 0.14 0.08 -19.67
N THR A 240 -0.65 0.29 -20.72
CA THR A 240 -0.14 0.55 -22.07
C THR A 240 0.68 1.83 -22.16
N THR A 241 0.39 2.79 -21.29
CA THR A 241 1.12 4.05 -21.15
C THR A 241 1.25 4.37 -19.67
N CYS A 242 2.47 4.59 -19.19
CA CYS A 242 2.72 4.99 -17.82
C CYS A 242 2.67 6.52 -17.71
N VAL A 243 1.79 7.04 -16.82
CA VAL A 243 1.66 8.48 -16.55
C VAL A 243 2.31 8.91 -15.23
N ALA A 244 2.93 7.98 -14.50
CA ALA A 244 3.68 8.32 -13.30
C ALA A 244 4.91 9.17 -13.66
N ASP A 245 5.23 10.16 -12.84
CA ASP A 245 6.42 11.01 -13.07
C ASP A 245 7.70 10.19 -12.84
N TYR A 246 7.68 9.27 -11.89
CA TYR A 246 8.75 8.30 -11.65
C TYR A 246 8.19 6.92 -11.35
N VAL A 247 8.99 5.90 -11.68
CA VAL A 247 8.74 4.50 -11.33
C VAL A 247 9.93 3.99 -10.55
N ILE A 248 9.66 3.47 -9.36
CA ILE A 248 10.67 2.89 -8.46
C ILE A 248 10.32 1.44 -8.14
N LYS A 249 11.31 0.66 -7.72
CA LYS A 249 11.11 -0.72 -7.24
C LYS A 249 11.28 -0.85 -5.74
N ASN A 250 11.84 0.18 -5.09
CA ASN A 250 12.09 0.19 -3.67
C ASN A 250 11.95 1.61 -3.11
N LEU A 251 11.40 1.76 -1.91
CA LEU A 251 11.22 3.06 -1.26
C LEU A 251 12.54 3.82 -1.00
N VAL A 252 13.68 3.13 -0.90
CA VAL A 252 14.99 3.79 -0.75
C VAL A 252 15.35 4.66 -1.95
N GLU A 253 14.77 4.40 -3.12
CA GLU A 253 14.98 5.20 -4.34
C GLU A 253 14.31 6.58 -4.27
N LEU A 254 13.42 6.81 -3.30
CA LEU A 254 12.77 8.12 -3.09
C LEU A 254 13.79 9.22 -2.77
N GLN A 255 14.78 8.94 -1.94
CA GLN A 255 15.74 9.95 -1.49
C GLN A 255 16.51 10.63 -2.64
N PRO A 256 17.15 9.91 -3.57
CA PRO A 256 17.86 10.54 -4.67
C PRO A 256 16.92 11.29 -5.64
N ILE A 257 15.68 10.81 -5.81
CA ILE A 257 14.68 11.48 -6.63
C ILE A 257 14.26 12.81 -5.97
N LEU A 258 13.89 12.78 -4.70
CA LEU A 258 13.36 13.94 -4.00
C LEU A 258 14.41 15.02 -3.70
N ARG A 259 15.70 14.68 -3.57
CA ARG A 259 16.79 15.66 -3.45
C ARG A 259 16.89 16.61 -4.64
N GLN A 260 16.43 16.20 -5.81
CA GLN A 260 16.42 17.06 -7.01
C GLN A 260 15.39 18.18 -6.92
N TYR A 261 14.42 18.06 -6.01
CA TYR A 261 13.35 19.04 -5.80
C TYR A 261 13.54 19.93 -4.59
N THR A 262 14.51 19.65 -3.74
CA THR A 262 14.82 20.48 -2.56
C THR A 262 15.94 21.45 -2.95
N PRO A 263 15.72 22.80 -2.94
CA PRO A 263 16.82 23.75 -3.07
C PRO A 263 17.84 23.52 -1.96
N LEU A 264 19.13 23.54 -2.31
CA LEU A 264 20.25 23.50 -1.35
C LEU A 264 20.20 24.69 -0.42
#